data_54e872173eba56e754378983ffb1e226
#
_entry.id   54e872173eba56e754378983ffb1e226
#
_cell.length_a   1.000
_cell.length_b   1.000
_cell.length_c   1.000
_cell.angle_alpha   90.00
_cell.angle_beta   90.00
_cell.angle_gamma   90.00
#
_symmetry.space_group_name_H-M   'P 1'
#
loop_
_entity.id
_entity.type
_entity.pdbx_description
1 polymer ?
#
loop_
_entity_poly.entity_id
_entity_poly.type
_entity_poly.pdbx_seq_one_letter_code
_entity_poly.pdbx_strand_id
1 'polypeptide(L)'
;MESFELIDNFFQIVVLICAAAAAGIFALRRRSRDLLILSLAYACFAMGTIYYVLYLVIIGIWPQVFYVAEISLLAAWLFYLSMQILRTEGMKLRVSLPAGAAAAFIAAVAFLDHDFGPSYFVSALFALTAGATVYLSVSHIQHGGLYRKRDILMVICVVLQVLLYLVSNYTHDYTRFQLYYAVDLALTLSMAALLPLTLREVKQA
;
A
#
# COMPACT_ATOMS: atom_id res chain seq x y z
N MET A 1 22.55 -16.16 -4.64
CA MET A 1 21.53 -15.18 -4.20
C MET A 1 22.07 -13.82 -4.53
N GLU A 2 21.53 -13.17 -5.52
CA GLU A 2 22.15 -11.95 -6.01
C GLU A 2 21.68 -10.75 -5.22
N SER A 3 22.61 -9.84 -5.02
CA SER A 3 22.58 -8.78 -4.02
C SER A 3 21.45 -7.75 -4.16
N PHE A 4 20.86 -7.62 -5.35
CA PHE A 4 19.95 -6.48 -5.61
C PHE A 4 18.58 -6.66 -4.99
N GLU A 5 17.97 -7.82 -5.13
CA GLU A 5 16.68 -8.14 -4.50
C GLU A 5 16.73 -8.01 -2.97
N LEU A 6 17.82 -8.49 -2.37
CA LEU A 6 17.99 -8.38 -0.93
C LEU A 6 18.15 -6.92 -0.48
N ILE A 7 18.90 -6.11 -1.24
CA ILE A 7 19.11 -4.69 -0.95
C ILE A 7 17.79 -3.93 -1.01
N ASP A 8 16.99 -4.17 -2.05
CA ASP A 8 15.69 -3.50 -2.24
C ASP A 8 14.71 -3.83 -1.11
N ASN A 9 14.55 -5.12 -0.80
CA ASN A 9 13.69 -5.55 0.30
C ASN A 9 14.18 -5.02 1.67
N PHE A 10 15.49 -5.01 1.92
CA PHE A 10 16.03 -4.42 3.15
C PHE A 10 15.76 -2.92 3.23
N PHE A 11 15.93 -2.20 2.14
CA PHE A 11 15.59 -0.79 2.07
C PHE A 11 14.12 -0.55 2.41
N GLN A 12 13.21 -1.32 1.82
CA GLN A 12 11.78 -1.24 2.08
C GLN A 12 11.47 -1.51 3.56
N ILE A 13 12.04 -2.58 4.14
CA ILE A 13 11.86 -2.92 5.56
C ILE A 13 12.30 -1.76 6.46
N VAL A 14 13.50 -1.23 6.24
CA VAL A 14 14.04 -0.14 7.07
C VAL A 14 13.17 1.10 6.98
N VAL A 15 12.81 1.51 5.77
CA VAL A 15 11.97 2.71 5.56
C VAL A 15 10.61 2.54 6.23
N LEU A 16 9.95 1.41 6.06
CA LEU A 16 8.61 1.18 6.60
C LEU A 16 8.62 0.99 8.11
N ILE A 17 9.63 0.33 8.69
CA ILE A 17 9.76 0.23 10.16
C ILE A 17 10.00 1.61 10.77
N CYS A 18 10.88 2.42 10.19
CA CYS A 18 11.11 3.79 10.65
C CYS A 18 9.83 4.64 10.54
N ALA A 19 9.10 4.52 9.44
CA ALA A 19 7.83 5.22 9.24
C ALA A 19 6.76 4.74 10.23
N ALA A 20 6.65 3.43 10.47
CA ALA A 20 5.73 2.85 11.45
C ALA A 20 6.02 3.36 12.87
N ALA A 21 7.29 3.31 13.30
CA ALA A 21 7.70 3.79 14.61
C ALA A 21 7.42 5.30 14.77
N ALA A 22 7.78 6.10 13.77
CA ALA A 22 7.51 7.53 13.79
C ALA A 22 6.01 7.83 13.85
N ALA A 23 5.20 7.19 12.99
CA ALA A 23 3.74 7.33 13.01
C ALA A 23 3.15 6.94 14.37
N GLY A 24 3.59 5.83 14.96
CA GLY A 24 3.14 5.34 16.27
C GLY A 24 3.47 6.33 17.40
N ILE A 25 4.71 6.84 17.45
CA ILE A 25 5.11 7.86 18.42
C ILE A 25 4.25 9.12 18.30
N PHE A 26 4.03 9.60 17.08
CA PHE A 26 3.18 10.77 16.86
C PHE A 26 1.70 10.48 17.14
N ALA A 27 1.22 9.27 16.86
CA ALA A 27 -0.14 8.84 17.19
C ALA A 27 -0.40 8.93 18.70
N LEU A 28 0.52 8.39 19.51
CA LEU A 28 0.43 8.44 20.97
C LEU A 28 0.51 9.88 21.50
N ARG A 29 1.45 10.68 20.98
CA ARG A 29 1.64 12.07 21.43
C ARG A 29 0.45 12.97 21.07
N ARG A 30 -0.20 12.74 19.93
CA ARG A 30 -1.28 13.58 19.42
C ARG A 30 -2.66 12.96 19.58
N ARG A 31 -2.74 11.75 20.11
CA ARG A 31 -3.98 10.96 20.23
C ARG A 31 -4.76 10.87 18.91
N SER A 32 -4.04 10.76 17.79
CA SER A 32 -4.62 10.73 16.46
C SER A 32 -4.85 9.30 15.98
N ARG A 33 -6.11 9.00 15.64
CA ARG A 33 -6.50 7.69 15.06
C ARG A 33 -5.90 7.47 13.69
N ASP A 34 -5.83 8.50 12.85
CA ASP A 34 -5.25 8.42 11.50
C ASP A 34 -3.78 7.99 11.54
N LEU A 35 -2.98 8.58 12.45
CA LEU A 35 -1.58 8.23 12.61
C LEU A 35 -1.39 6.81 13.17
N LEU A 36 -2.30 6.37 14.05
CA LEU A 36 -2.26 5.00 14.56
C LEU A 36 -2.53 3.98 13.46
N ILE A 37 -3.57 4.20 12.66
CA ILE A 37 -3.90 3.33 11.53
C ILE A 37 -2.78 3.33 10.50
N LEU A 38 -2.18 4.48 10.21
CA LEU A 38 -1.03 4.59 9.31
C LEU A 38 0.18 3.80 9.84
N SER A 39 0.45 3.86 11.16
CA SER A 39 1.51 3.06 11.80
C SER A 39 1.27 1.56 11.62
N LEU A 40 0.02 1.10 11.81
CA LEU A 40 -0.36 -0.30 11.63
C LEU A 40 -0.23 -0.74 10.16
N ALA A 41 -0.61 0.13 9.21
CA ALA A 41 -0.44 -0.15 7.79
C ALA A 41 1.03 -0.39 7.44
N TYR A 42 1.93 0.50 7.86
CA TYR A 42 3.38 0.33 7.64
C TYR A 42 3.93 -0.92 8.32
N ALA A 43 3.49 -1.20 9.56
CA ALA A 43 3.96 -2.38 10.28
C ALA A 43 3.52 -3.68 9.59
N CYS A 44 2.28 -3.75 9.12
CA CYS A 44 1.80 -4.92 8.38
C CYS A 44 2.54 -5.10 7.06
N PHE A 45 2.79 -4.02 6.32
CA PHE A 45 3.56 -4.10 5.08
C PHE A 45 4.98 -4.59 5.35
N ALA A 46 5.67 -3.98 6.31
CA ALA A 46 7.02 -4.40 6.70
C ALA A 46 7.07 -5.88 7.15
N MET A 47 6.06 -6.36 7.88
CA MET A 47 5.98 -7.77 8.28
C MET A 47 5.91 -8.72 7.08
N GLY A 48 5.15 -8.38 6.04
CA GLY A 48 5.08 -9.16 4.81
C GLY A 48 6.44 -9.27 4.14
N THR A 49 7.13 -8.14 4.00
CA THR A 49 8.47 -8.08 3.39
C THR A 49 9.52 -8.80 4.26
N ILE A 50 9.48 -8.65 5.60
CA ILE A 50 10.37 -9.37 6.52
C ILE A 50 10.17 -10.89 6.38
N TYR A 51 8.93 -11.36 6.37
CA TYR A 51 8.66 -12.79 6.19
C TYR A 51 9.27 -13.31 4.88
N TYR A 52 9.06 -12.58 3.79
CA TYR A 52 9.62 -12.92 2.49
C TYR A 52 11.16 -13.03 2.53
N VAL A 53 11.83 -12.02 3.07
CA VAL A 53 13.29 -11.99 3.20
C VAL A 53 13.81 -13.11 4.09
N LEU A 54 13.18 -13.34 5.25
CA LEU A 54 13.58 -14.41 6.16
C LEU A 54 13.47 -15.79 5.49
N TYR A 55 12.37 -16.02 4.77
CA TYR A 55 12.19 -17.28 4.05
C TYR A 55 13.28 -17.48 2.99
N LEU A 56 13.56 -16.43 2.22
CA LEU A 56 14.59 -16.46 1.18
C LEU A 56 16.00 -16.70 1.77
N VAL A 57 16.32 -16.03 2.89
CA VAL A 57 17.63 -16.14 3.54
C VAL A 57 17.82 -17.50 4.24
N ILE A 58 16.79 -18.01 4.93
CA ILE A 58 16.90 -19.22 5.74
C ILE A 58 16.76 -20.48 4.88
N ILE A 59 15.82 -20.49 3.92
CA ILE A 59 15.48 -21.68 3.14
C ILE A 59 16.18 -21.67 1.78
N GLY A 60 16.58 -20.49 1.28
CA GLY A 60 17.34 -20.34 0.03
C GLY A 60 16.52 -20.51 -1.24
N ILE A 61 15.21 -20.68 -1.12
CA ILE A 61 14.25 -20.76 -2.23
C ILE A 61 13.12 -19.76 -2.02
N TRP A 62 12.44 -19.43 -3.09
CA TRP A 62 11.23 -18.60 -3.03
C TRP A 62 10.15 -19.30 -2.20
N PRO A 63 9.43 -18.58 -1.35
CA PRO A 63 8.33 -19.17 -0.61
C PRO A 63 7.29 -19.71 -1.60
N GLN A 64 7.07 -21.02 -1.56
CA GLN A 64 6.09 -21.69 -2.41
C GLN A 64 4.63 -21.34 -2.02
N VAL A 65 4.46 -20.85 -0.80
CA VAL A 65 3.17 -20.43 -0.25
C VAL A 65 3.34 -19.05 0.37
N PHE A 66 2.89 -18.04 -0.33
CA PHE A 66 3.03 -16.63 0.06
C PHE A 66 2.00 -16.17 1.11
N TYR A 67 1.16 -17.06 1.62
CA TYR A 67 0.01 -16.69 2.46
C TYR A 67 0.31 -15.66 3.55
N VAL A 68 1.43 -15.81 4.26
CA VAL A 68 1.76 -14.88 5.36
C VAL A 68 2.11 -13.50 4.84
N ALA A 69 2.92 -13.41 3.77
CA ALA A 69 3.26 -12.15 3.16
C ALA A 69 2.02 -11.45 2.59
N GLU A 70 1.19 -12.19 1.85
CA GLU A 70 -0.01 -11.66 1.20
C GLU A 70 -1.07 -11.23 2.20
N ILE A 71 -1.32 -12.01 3.26
CA ILE A 71 -2.23 -11.60 4.33
C ILE A 71 -1.72 -10.32 4.99
N SER A 72 -0.42 -10.21 5.24
CA SER A 72 0.18 -8.99 5.82
C SER A 72 0.05 -7.79 4.90
N LEU A 73 0.29 -7.96 3.60
CA LEU A 73 0.10 -6.91 2.59
C LEU A 73 -1.36 -6.51 2.46
N LEU A 74 -2.27 -7.48 2.42
CA LEU A 74 -3.71 -7.22 2.39
C LEU A 74 -4.16 -6.47 3.65
N ALA A 75 -3.67 -6.87 4.83
CA ALA A 75 -3.94 -6.16 6.08
C ALA A 75 -3.46 -4.70 6.02
N ALA A 76 -2.29 -4.43 5.44
CA ALA A 76 -1.80 -3.07 5.24
C ALA A 76 -2.77 -2.24 4.37
N TRP A 77 -3.24 -2.81 3.26
CA TRP A 77 -4.21 -2.15 2.39
C TRP A 77 -5.58 -1.95 3.03
N LEU A 78 -6.03 -2.87 3.88
CA LEU A 78 -7.25 -2.69 4.68
C LEU A 78 -7.10 -1.55 5.70
N PHE A 79 -5.91 -1.36 6.28
CA PHE A 79 -5.65 -0.19 7.14
C PHE A 79 -5.67 1.12 6.33
N TYR A 80 -5.09 1.16 5.12
CA TYR A 80 -5.20 2.32 4.24
C TYR A 80 -6.65 2.62 3.85
N LEU A 81 -7.44 1.60 3.54
CA LEU A 81 -8.87 1.75 3.29
C LEU A 81 -9.60 2.27 4.53
N SER A 82 -9.31 1.73 5.71
CA SER A 82 -9.90 2.17 6.99
C SER A 82 -9.61 3.65 7.26
N MET A 83 -8.40 4.12 6.92
CA MET A 83 -8.05 5.53 7.03
C MET A 83 -8.88 6.41 6.07
N GLN A 84 -9.21 5.93 4.87
CA GLN A 84 -10.09 6.64 3.94
C GLN A 84 -11.55 6.64 4.41
N ILE A 85 -12.02 5.54 4.99
CA ILE A 85 -13.38 5.43 5.55
C ILE A 85 -13.56 6.40 6.71
N LEU A 86 -12.63 6.45 7.66
CA LEU A 86 -12.67 7.38 8.80
C LEU A 86 -12.83 8.83 8.36
N ARG A 87 -12.20 9.22 7.27
CA ARG A 87 -12.32 10.58 6.73
C ARG A 87 -13.65 10.87 6.09
N THR A 88 -14.38 9.84 5.73
CA THR A 88 -15.72 9.95 5.18
C THR A 88 -16.75 10.31 6.28
N GLU A 89 -16.41 10.04 7.55
CA GLU A 89 -17.27 10.40 8.68
C GLU A 89 -17.55 11.92 8.67
N GLY A 90 -18.83 12.26 8.53
CA GLY A 90 -19.28 13.66 8.45
C GLY A 90 -19.31 14.27 7.05
N MET A 91 -18.84 13.58 6.02
CA MET A 91 -18.97 14.02 4.63
C MET A 91 -20.21 13.40 3.97
N LYS A 92 -21.01 14.22 3.30
CA LYS A 92 -22.06 13.70 2.41
C LYS A 92 -21.42 13.27 1.09
N LEU A 93 -20.98 12.02 1.00
CA LEU A 93 -20.50 11.47 -0.25
C LEU A 93 -21.62 11.46 -1.29
N ARG A 94 -21.40 12.19 -2.37
CA ARG A 94 -22.24 12.06 -3.58
C ARG A 94 -21.65 10.94 -4.44
N VAL A 95 -22.52 10.13 -5.03
CA VAL A 95 -22.08 9.13 -6.01
C VAL A 95 -21.37 9.85 -7.15
N SER A 96 -20.10 9.55 -7.33
CA SER A 96 -19.24 10.14 -8.35
C SER A 96 -18.98 9.13 -9.46
N LEU A 97 -19.47 9.43 -10.67
CA LEU A 97 -19.21 8.56 -11.82
C LEU A 97 -17.73 8.41 -12.14
N PRO A 98 -16.89 9.48 -12.16
CA PRO A 98 -15.45 9.34 -12.38
C PRO A 98 -14.75 8.50 -11.29
N ALA A 99 -15.14 8.65 -10.02
CA ALA A 99 -14.58 7.84 -8.94
C ALA A 99 -14.97 6.36 -9.12
N GLY A 100 -16.23 6.09 -9.48
CA GLY A 100 -16.70 4.73 -9.78
C GLY A 100 -15.97 4.10 -10.97
N ALA A 101 -15.76 4.84 -12.05
CA ALA A 101 -15.04 4.37 -13.22
C ALA A 101 -13.56 4.06 -12.91
N ALA A 102 -12.88 4.95 -12.18
CA ALA A 102 -11.50 4.73 -11.75
C ALA A 102 -11.38 3.51 -10.82
N ALA A 103 -12.28 3.38 -9.86
CA ALA A 103 -12.32 2.25 -8.94
C ALA A 103 -12.56 0.91 -9.67
N ALA A 104 -13.54 0.89 -10.58
CA ALA A 104 -13.86 -0.30 -11.37
C ALA A 104 -12.68 -0.70 -12.28
N PHE A 105 -12.01 0.28 -12.89
CA PHE A 105 -10.83 0.04 -13.71
C PHE A 105 -9.69 -0.59 -12.89
N ILE A 106 -9.33 0.01 -11.75
CA ILE A 106 -8.27 -0.51 -10.87
C ILE A 106 -8.63 -1.90 -10.33
N ALA A 107 -9.87 -2.09 -9.88
CA ALA A 107 -10.33 -3.39 -9.38
C ALA A 107 -10.30 -4.47 -10.49
N ALA A 108 -10.71 -4.13 -11.70
CA ALA A 108 -10.66 -5.05 -12.82
C ALA A 108 -9.22 -5.44 -13.18
N VAL A 109 -8.30 -4.47 -13.26
CA VAL A 109 -6.89 -4.74 -13.55
C VAL A 109 -6.27 -5.60 -12.45
N ALA A 110 -6.48 -5.24 -11.17
CA ALA A 110 -5.95 -5.99 -10.03
C ALA A 110 -6.54 -7.42 -9.92
N PHE A 111 -7.79 -7.63 -10.36
CA PHE A 111 -8.41 -8.96 -10.37
C PHE A 111 -7.95 -9.82 -11.53
N LEU A 112 -7.77 -9.22 -12.71
CA LEU A 112 -7.31 -9.93 -13.91
C LEU A 112 -5.84 -10.32 -13.81
N ASP A 113 -5.08 -9.56 -13.04
CA ASP A 113 -3.71 -9.86 -12.63
C ASP A 113 -3.72 -10.85 -11.45
N HIS A 114 -4.24 -12.06 -11.70
CA HIS A 114 -4.53 -13.07 -10.67
C HIS A 114 -3.28 -13.71 -10.02
N ASP A 115 -2.09 -13.23 -10.32
CA ASP A 115 -0.85 -13.65 -9.68
C ASP A 115 -0.63 -12.97 -8.30
N PHE A 116 -1.58 -12.15 -7.86
CA PHE A 116 -1.50 -11.52 -6.53
C PHE A 116 -1.46 -12.53 -5.38
N GLY A 117 -1.99 -13.72 -5.55
CA GLY A 117 -2.03 -14.67 -4.45
C GLY A 117 -2.40 -16.09 -4.85
N PRO A 118 -2.21 -17.04 -3.93
CA PRO A 118 -2.44 -18.45 -4.18
C PRO A 118 -3.91 -18.79 -4.39
N SER A 119 -4.83 -17.83 -4.19
CA SER A 119 -6.25 -18.05 -4.38
C SER A 119 -6.96 -16.86 -5.00
N TYR A 120 -7.91 -17.14 -5.89
CA TYR A 120 -8.81 -16.13 -6.45
C TYR A 120 -9.54 -15.30 -5.38
N PHE A 121 -9.73 -15.87 -4.19
CA PHE A 121 -10.38 -15.17 -3.08
C PHE A 121 -9.51 -14.02 -2.56
N VAL A 122 -8.21 -14.25 -2.37
CA VAL A 122 -7.27 -13.21 -1.91
C VAL A 122 -7.12 -12.13 -2.98
N SER A 123 -6.99 -12.52 -4.25
CA SER A 123 -6.93 -11.58 -5.37
C SER A 123 -8.21 -10.72 -5.47
N ALA A 124 -9.39 -11.32 -5.32
CA ALA A 124 -10.65 -10.59 -5.31
C ALA A 124 -10.74 -9.61 -4.13
N LEU A 125 -10.30 -10.02 -2.95
CA LEU A 125 -10.33 -9.18 -1.75
C LEU A 125 -9.36 -7.99 -1.89
N PHE A 126 -8.17 -8.22 -2.46
CA PHE A 126 -7.25 -7.13 -2.78
C PHE A 126 -7.84 -6.18 -3.82
N ALA A 127 -8.39 -6.70 -4.92
CA ALA A 127 -9.00 -5.90 -5.98
C ALA A 127 -10.14 -5.01 -5.44
N LEU A 128 -11.01 -5.56 -4.59
CA LEU A 128 -12.06 -4.81 -3.92
C LEU A 128 -11.51 -3.73 -2.99
N THR A 129 -10.47 -4.06 -2.21
CA THR A 129 -9.83 -3.11 -1.29
C THR A 129 -9.15 -1.97 -2.05
N ALA A 130 -8.42 -2.28 -3.12
CA ALA A 130 -7.79 -1.30 -4.00
C ALA A 130 -8.82 -0.40 -4.68
N GLY A 131 -9.87 -0.99 -5.27
CA GLY A 131 -10.96 -0.26 -5.89
C GLY A 131 -11.69 0.66 -4.91
N ALA A 132 -12.04 0.17 -3.71
CA ALA A 132 -12.68 0.97 -2.68
C ALA A 132 -11.79 2.14 -2.21
N THR A 133 -10.48 1.90 -2.04
CA THR A 133 -9.51 2.93 -1.68
C THR A 133 -9.43 4.03 -2.74
N VAL A 134 -9.38 3.64 -4.03
CA VAL A 134 -9.39 4.60 -5.14
C VAL A 134 -10.71 5.36 -5.21
N TYR A 135 -11.85 4.67 -5.06
CA TYR A 135 -13.17 5.32 -5.05
C TYR A 135 -13.26 6.43 -4.02
N LEU A 136 -12.90 6.13 -2.76
CA LEU A 136 -12.93 7.10 -1.68
C LEU A 136 -11.93 8.23 -1.92
N SER A 137 -10.70 7.91 -2.29
CA SER A 137 -9.67 8.91 -2.54
C SER A 137 -10.06 9.87 -3.67
N VAL A 138 -10.55 9.38 -4.81
CA VAL A 138 -11.00 10.21 -5.93
C VAL A 138 -12.23 11.04 -5.55
N SER A 139 -13.17 10.46 -4.80
CA SER A 139 -14.32 11.19 -4.27
C SER A 139 -13.90 12.35 -3.36
N HIS A 140 -12.92 12.12 -2.47
CA HIS A 140 -12.36 13.18 -1.62
C HIS A 140 -11.64 14.26 -2.42
N ILE A 141 -10.87 13.89 -3.45
CA ILE A 141 -10.19 14.84 -4.35
C ILE A 141 -11.19 15.78 -5.03
N GLN A 142 -12.36 15.25 -5.44
CA GLN A 142 -13.40 16.02 -6.10
C GLN A 142 -14.13 17.00 -5.17
N HIS A 143 -14.29 16.63 -3.89
CA HIS A 143 -14.87 17.52 -2.90
C HIS A 143 -13.93 18.66 -2.48
N GLY A 144 -12.63 18.53 -2.79
CA GLY A 144 -11.61 19.51 -2.45
C GLY A 144 -11.31 19.54 -0.94
N GLY A 145 -10.34 20.38 -0.55
CA GLY A 145 -10.02 20.61 0.85
C GLY A 145 -8.56 20.33 1.18
N LEU A 146 -8.25 20.43 2.49
CA LEU A 146 -6.91 20.31 3.07
C LEU A 146 -6.21 18.99 2.73
N TYR A 147 -6.99 17.94 2.58
CA TYR A 147 -6.53 16.54 2.46
C TYR A 147 -6.23 16.09 1.01
N ARG A 148 -6.46 16.94 0.02
CA ARG A 148 -6.36 16.59 -1.40
C ARG A 148 -5.00 15.98 -1.79
N LYS A 149 -3.90 16.47 -1.22
CA LYS A 149 -2.54 15.98 -1.55
C LYS A 149 -2.33 14.53 -1.07
N ARG A 150 -2.83 14.20 0.11
CA ARG A 150 -2.76 12.83 0.66
C ARG A 150 -3.60 11.87 -0.18
N ASP A 151 -4.79 12.29 -0.61
CA ASP A 151 -5.65 11.44 -1.44
C ASP A 151 -5.04 11.18 -2.81
N ILE A 152 -4.42 12.19 -3.43
CA ILE A 152 -3.68 12.01 -4.68
C ILE A 152 -2.53 11.01 -4.47
N LEU A 153 -1.76 11.16 -3.38
CA LEU A 153 -0.67 10.24 -3.08
C LEU A 153 -1.19 8.82 -2.78
N MET A 154 -2.35 8.68 -2.12
CA MET A 154 -2.97 7.38 -1.90
C MET A 154 -3.34 6.69 -3.23
N VAL A 155 -3.92 7.43 -4.17
CA VAL A 155 -4.20 6.89 -5.52
C VAL A 155 -2.90 6.45 -6.21
N ILE A 156 -1.83 7.25 -6.09
CA ILE A 156 -0.51 6.91 -6.64
C ILE A 156 0.01 5.60 -6.00
N CYS A 157 -0.09 5.44 -4.67
CA CYS A 157 0.32 4.20 -3.99
C CYS A 157 -0.45 2.98 -4.51
N VAL A 158 -1.78 3.09 -4.68
CA VAL A 158 -2.58 1.97 -5.22
C VAL A 158 -2.17 1.64 -6.65
N VAL A 159 -2.01 2.66 -7.50
CA VAL A 159 -1.59 2.47 -8.90
C VAL A 159 -0.21 1.83 -8.98
N LEU A 160 0.75 2.29 -8.17
CA LEU A 160 2.09 1.70 -8.12
C LEU A 160 2.06 0.26 -7.60
N GLN A 161 1.21 -0.07 -6.63
CA GLN A 161 1.06 -1.44 -6.15
C GLN A 161 0.52 -2.37 -7.23
N VAL A 162 -0.53 -1.96 -7.94
CA VAL A 162 -1.08 -2.74 -9.06
C VAL A 162 -0.06 -2.87 -10.19
N LEU A 163 0.65 -1.78 -10.49
CA LEU A 163 1.71 -1.78 -11.49
C LEU A 163 2.87 -2.70 -11.11
N LEU A 164 3.21 -2.77 -9.81
CA LEU A 164 4.27 -3.67 -9.32
C LEU A 164 3.93 -5.13 -9.63
N TYR A 165 2.69 -5.55 -9.40
CA TYR A 165 2.25 -6.91 -9.75
C TYR A 165 2.26 -7.15 -11.25
N LEU A 166 1.75 -6.21 -12.05
CA LEU A 166 1.78 -6.32 -13.51
C LEU A 166 3.23 -6.47 -14.03
N VAL A 167 4.16 -5.70 -13.49
CA VAL A 167 5.57 -5.77 -13.89
C VAL A 167 6.22 -7.06 -13.42
N SER A 168 5.84 -7.58 -12.24
CA SER A 168 6.40 -8.83 -11.71
C SER A 168 6.12 -10.02 -12.63
N ASN A 169 4.95 -10.07 -13.30
CA ASN A 169 4.59 -11.12 -14.24
C ASN A 169 5.51 -11.19 -15.47
N TYR A 170 6.16 -10.09 -15.81
CA TYR A 170 7.10 -10.00 -16.94
C TYR A 170 8.57 -10.04 -16.50
N THR A 171 8.81 -10.04 -15.19
CA THR A 171 10.15 -10.03 -14.63
C THR A 171 10.60 -11.46 -14.32
N HIS A 172 11.53 -12.00 -15.12
CA HIS A 172 12.05 -13.36 -14.94
C HIS A 172 13.44 -13.40 -14.32
N ASP A 173 14.14 -12.27 -14.27
CA ASP A 173 15.49 -12.15 -13.73
C ASP A 173 15.56 -11.04 -12.69
N TYR A 174 15.62 -11.40 -11.42
CA TYR A 174 15.68 -10.45 -10.29
C TYR A 174 17.12 -10.12 -9.87
N THR A 175 18.10 -10.49 -10.67
CA THR A 175 19.51 -10.31 -10.37
C THR A 175 20.04 -8.93 -10.75
N ARG A 176 19.36 -8.25 -11.69
CA ARG A 176 19.74 -6.94 -12.21
C ARG A 176 18.70 -5.90 -11.92
N PHE A 177 19.12 -4.63 -11.88
CA PHE A 177 18.17 -3.50 -11.78
C PHE A 177 17.24 -3.50 -12.98
N GLN A 178 15.94 -3.57 -12.71
CA GLN A 178 14.88 -3.61 -13.71
C GLN A 178 13.74 -2.67 -13.32
N LEU A 179 12.75 -2.56 -14.22
CA LEU A 179 11.56 -1.74 -13.99
C LEU A 179 10.84 -2.11 -12.68
N TYR A 180 10.83 -3.41 -12.31
CA TYR A 180 10.27 -3.90 -11.06
C TYR A 180 10.81 -3.11 -9.86
N TYR A 181 12.12 -3.01 -9.71
CA TYR A 181 12.75 -2.30 -8.59
C TYR A 181 12.50 -0.78 -8.62
N ALA A 182 12.41 -0.20 -9.81
CA ALA A 182 12.09 1.22 -9.93
C ALA A 182 10.66 1.50 -9.44
N VAL A 183 9.72 0.61 -9.74
CA VAL A 183 8.31 0.71 -9.29
C VAL A 183 8.22 0.45 -7.79
N ASP A 184 8.91 -0.56 -7.26
CA ASP A 184 8.90 -0.89 -5.83
C ASP A 184 9.52 0.24 -4.98
N LEU A 185 10.65 0.79 -5.43
CA LEU A 185 11.25 1.95 -4.81
C LEU A 185 10.28 3.16 -4.81
N ALA A 186 9.62 3.42 -5.95
CA ALA A 186 8.65 4.51 -6.06
C ALA A 186 7.45 4.28 -5.13
N LEU A 187 6.97 3.04 -5.01
CA LEU A 187 5.91 2.66 -4.08
C LEU A 187 6.34 2.90 -2.63
N THR A 188 7.49 2.39 -2.23
CA THR A 188 8.03 2.53 -0.87
C THR A 188 8.19 4.00 -0.47
N LEU A 189 8.75 4.83 -1.35
CA LEU A 189 8.89 6.26 -1.11
C LEU A 189 7.54 6.99 -1.07
N SER A 190 6.60 6.61 -1.94
CA SER A 190 5.24 7.18 -1.94
C SER A 190 4.49 6.82 -0.67
N MET A 191 4.60 5.58 -0.19
CA MET A 191 4.04 5.16 1.10
C MET A 191 4.65 5.96 2.26
N ALA A 192 5.97 6.07 2.32
CA ALA A 192 6.65 6.85 3.36
C ALA A 192 6.22 8.33 3.35
N ALA A 193 5.97 8.91 2.17
CA ALA A 193 5.52 10.29 2.02
C ALA A 193 4.08 10.55 2.53
N LEU A 194 3.28 9.50 2.77
CA LEU A 194 1.97 9.64 3.44
C LEU A 194 2.13 10.17 4.88
N LEU A 195 3.21 9.80 5.58
CA LEU A 195 3.43 10.23 6.98
C LEU A 195 3.53 11.75 7.13
N PRO A 196 4.43 12.48 6.43
CA PRO A 196 4.51 13.93 6.57
C PRO A 196 3.24 14.66 6.12
N LEU A 197 2.49 14.11 5.14
CA LEU A 197 1.21 14.68 4.75
C LEU A 197 0.17 14.52 5.86
N THR A 198 0.04 13.31 6.42
CA THR A 198 -0.88 13.05 7.54
C THR A 198 -0.52 13.88 8.78
N LEU A 199 0.78 14.05 9.07
CA LEU A 199 1.24 14.90 10.18
C LEU A 199 0.88 16.37 9.98
N ARG A 200 0.92 16.90 8.75
CA ARG A 200 0.51 18.27 8.46
C ARG A 200 -1.00 18.44 8.67
N GLU A 201 -1.79 17.47 8.23
CA GLU A 201 -3.23 17.48 8.38
C GLU A 201 -3.66 17.46 9.85
N VAL A 202 -3.09 16.55 10.65
CA VAL A 202 -3.35 16.45 12.10
C VAL A 202 -2.92 17.71 12.87
N LYS A 203 -2.00 18.52 12.31
CA LYS A 203 -1.63 19.82 12.91
C LYS A 203 -2.64 20.92 12.65
N GLN A 204 -3.42 20.80 11.59
CA GLN A 204 -4.33 21.82 11.10
C GLN A 204 -5.78 21.56 11.48
N ALA A 205 -6.09 20.32 11.93
CA ALA A 205 -7.39 19.92 12.49
C ALA A 205 -7.43 20.19 13.99
#